data_d7beaca2c1864ae2308ff35ec884016b
#
_entry.id   d7beaca2c1864ae2308ff35ec884016b
#
_cell.length_a   1.000
_cell.length_b   1.000
_cell.length_c   1.000
_cell.angle_alpha   90.00
_cell.angle_beta   90.00
_cell.angle_gamma   90.00
#
_symmetry.space_group_name_H-M   'P 1'
#
loop_
_entity.id
_entity.type
_entity.pdbx_description
1 polymer ?
#
loop_
_entity_poly.entity_id
_entity_poly.type
_entity_poly.pdbx_seq_one_letter_code
_entity_poly.pdbx_strand_id
1 'polypeptide(L)'
;MKNSSSIFHELFFYDQITGNILQKKKRPKIKVGSIAGALTPKGYRYIQAYGRKYPAHHLVWFFETGSFPKLFLDHIDGNKSNNHFSNLREVTTKQNNEHRGKQKNNSTGYKGVTFNKRLNKFVAQIQHNYKTIHLGVFDTALEASMKYEECAKSVFSHY
;
A
#
# COMPACT_ATOMS: atom_id res chain seq x y z
N MET A 1 32.63 3.79 12.35
CA MET A 1 31.33 4.25 11.80
C MET A 1 30.23 3.38 12.43
N LYS A 2 29.24 3.98 13.13
CA LYS A 2 28.14 3.19 13.69
C LYS A 2 27.36 2.57 12.53
N ASN A 3 27.16 1.26 12.56
CA ASN A 3 26.38 0.52 11.58
C ASN A 3 24.97 1.15 11.47
N SER A 4 24.48 1.43 10.26
CA SER A 4 23.16 2.06 10.05
C SER A 4 22.03 1.34 10.80
N SER A 5 22.18 0.04 11.04
CA SER A 5 21.29 -0.81 11.81
C SER A 5 21.17 -0.39 13.29
N SER A 6 22.28 -0.05 13.96
CA SER A 6 22.28 0.32 15.39
C SER A 6 21.57 1.67 15.64
N ILE A 7 21.55 2.53 14.64
CA ILE A 7 21.04 3.89 14.71
C ILE A 7 19.50 3.93 14.92
N PHE A 8 18.75 3.15 14.16
CA PHE A 8 17.28 3.11 14.32
C PHE A 8 16.88 2.48 15.65
N HIS A 9 17.54 1.40 16.07
CA HIS A 9 17.32 0.76 17.37
C HIS A 9 17.66 1.67 18.56
N GLU A 10 18.54 2.65 18.37
CA GLU A 10 18.86 3.65 19.38
C GLU A 10 17.75 4.69 19.57
N LEU A 11 17.04 5.07 18.52
CA LEU A 11 16.02 6.13 18.52
C LEU A 11 14.59 5.62 18.69
N PHE A 12 14.33 4.42 18.21
CA PHE A 12 13.00 3.87 18.08
C PHE A 12 12.95 2.41 18.51
N PHE A 13 11.74 1.93 18.78
CA PHE A 13 11.42 0.50 18.80
C PHE A 13 10.12 0.23 18.08
N TYR A 14 9.98 -0.96 17.53
CA TYR A 14 8.76 -1.44 16.91
C TYR A 14 7.92 -2.16 17.94
N ASP A 15 6.69 -1.70 18.13
CA ASP A 15 5.69 -2.36 18.97
C ASP A 15 4.89 -3.33 18.10
N GLN A 16 5.17 -4.61 18.25
CA GLN A 16 4.52 -5.69 17.49
C GLN A 16 3.02 -5.81 17.78
N ILE A 17 2.56 -5.37 18.97
CA ILE A 17 1.15 -5.45 19.36
C ILE A 17 0.32 -4.41 18.59
N THR A 18 0.83 -3.19 18.47
CA THR A 18 0.11 -2.09 17.82
C THR A 18 0.51 -1.82 16.38
N GLY A 19 1.59 -2.45 15.90
CA GLY A 19 2.16 -2.18 14.58
C GLY A 19 2.83 -0.80 14.46
N ASN A 20 3.08 -0.12 15.59
CA ASN A 20 3.64 1.23 15.58
C ASN A 20 5.14 1.25 15.87
N ILE A 21 5.81 2.25 15.31
CA ILE A 21 7.16 2.64 15.70
C ILE A 21 7.04 3.69 16.81
N LEU A 22 7.66 3.45 17.94
CA LEU A 22 7.59 4.32 19.12
C LEU A 22 8.95 5.00 19.39
N GLN A 23 8.90 6.20 19.98
CA GLN A 23 10.06 6.97 20.36
C GLN A 23 10.77 6.36 21.57
N LYS A 24 12.05 6.10 21.46
CA LYS A 24 12.88 5.53 22.53
C LYS A 24 13.65 6.61 23.33
N LYS A 25 13.93 7.74 22.71
CA LYS A 25 14.65 8.87 23.33
C LYS A 25 13.75 10.09 23.50
N LYS A 26 13.86 10.74 24.67
CA LYS A 26 13.26 12.04 24.93
C LYS A 26 13.94 13.11 24.06
N ARG A 27 13.15 13.96 23.42
CA ARG A 27 13.60 15.16 22.69
C ARG A 27 12.65 16.33 22.99
N PRO A 28 13.03 17.58 22.71
CA PRO A 28 12.10 18.70 22.85
C PRO A 28 10.78 18.38 22.12
N LYS A 29 9.66 18.52 22.81
CA LYS A 29 8.30 18.23 22.34
C LYS A 29 7.98 16.77 21.97
N ILE A 30 8.90 15.81 22.22
CA ILE A 30 8.70 14.39 21.95
C ILE A 30 8.81 13.60 23.27
N LYS A 31 7.76 12.82 23.59
CA LYS A 31 7.73 11.94 24.77
C LYS A 31 8.24 10.55 24.39
N VAL A 32 8.97 9.91 25.28
CA VAL A 32 9.30 8.47 25.17
C VAL A 32 8.01 7.67 25.14
N GLY A 33 7.95 6.63 24.31
CA GLY A 33 6.78 5.79 24.11
C GLY A 33 5.69 6.39 23.20
N SER A 34 5.81 7.66 22.79
CA SER A 34 4.88 8.22 21.80
C SER A 34 5.12 7.66 20.41
N ILE A 35 4.07 7.57 19.60
CA ILE A 35 4.16 7.11 18.20
C ILE A 35 5.08 8.05 17.40
N ALA A 36 6.06 7.47 16.74
CA ALA A 36 7.03 8.22 15.94
C ALA A 36 6.42 8.69 14.60
N GLY A 37 6.76 9.92 14.23
CA GLY A 37 6.40 10.49 12.94
C GLY A 37 4.96 11.00 12.85
N ALA A 38 4.58 11.41 11.63
CA ALA A 38 3.29 12.01 11.33
C ALA A 38 2.63 11.34 10.12
N LEU A 39 1.29 11.30 10.12
CA LEU A 39 0.51 10.86 8.98
C LEU A 39 0.47 11.95 7.89
N THR A 40 0.57 11.53 6.65
CA THR A 40 0.31 12.37 5.48
C THR A 40 -1.17 12.34 5.11
N PRO A 41 -1.68 13.31 4.33
CA PRO A 41 -3.03 13.26 3.79
C PRO A 41 -3.36 12.02 2.95
N LYS A 42 -2.31 11.31 2.48
CA LYS A 42 -2.44 10.06 1.73
C LYS A 42 -2.51 8.81 2.62
N GLY A 43 -2.49 8.98 3.96
CA GLY A 43 -2.56 7.89 4.94
C GLY A 43 -1.22 7.23 5.30
N TYR A 44 -0.11 7.58 4.66
CA TYR A 44 1.20 7.07 5.02
C TYR A 44 1.76 7.81 6.24
N ARG A 45 2.43 7.08 7.14
CA ARG A 45 3.22 7.67 8.22
C ARG A 45 4.68 7.79 7.81
N TYR A 46 5.29 8.98 8.04
CA TYR A 46 6.72 9.22 7.84
C TYR A 46 7.39 9.60 9.14
N ILE A 47 8.57 9.04 9.35
CA ILE A 47 9.39 9.24 10.54
C ILE A 47 10.67 9.96 10.12
N GLN A 48 11.00 11.06 10.81
CA GLN A 48 12.22 11.80 10.56
C GLN A 48 13.34 11.31 11.47
N ALA A 49 14.44 10.89 10.87
CA ALA A 49 15.66 10.50 11.56
C ALA A 49 16.88 10.96 10.75
N TYR A 50 17.88 11.52 11.44
CA TYR A 50 19.16 11.91 10.82
C TYR A 50 19.02 12.78 9.56
N GLY A 51 18.12 13.75 9.60
CA GLY A 51 17.88 14.67 8.49
C GLY A 51 17.09 14.09 7.31
N ARG A 52 16.69 12.81 7.38
CA ARG A 52 15.94 12.13 6.33
C ARG A 52 14.55 11.68 6.81
N LYS A 53 13.62 11.52 5.88
CA LYS A 53 12.28 10.98 6.12
C LYS A 53 12.22 9.53 5.66
N TYR A 54 11.74 8.66 6.54
CA TYR A 54 11.57 7.23 6.28
C TYR A 54 10.08 6.88 6.39
N PRO A 55 9.51 6.13 5.42
CA PRO A 55 8.17 5.58 5.59
C PRO A 55 8.15 4.62 6.78
N ALA A 56 7.12 4.69 7.64
CA ALA A 56 7.04 3.86 8.84
C ALA A 56 7.05 2.36 8.51
N HIS A 57 6.32 1.94 7.46
CA HIS A 57 6.30 0.54 7.02
C HIS A 57 7.69 0.03 6.57
N HIS A 58 8.58 0.88 6.02
CA HIS A 58 9.96 0.49 5.73
C HIS A 58 10.79 0.27 6.99
N LEU A 59 10.55 1.07 8.03
CA LEU A 59 11.23 0.87 9.31
C LEU A 59 10.68 -0.36 10.04
N VAL A 60 9.37 -0.63 9.99
CA VAL A 60 8.79 -1.88 10.51
C VAL A 60 9.43 -3.08 9.83
N TRP A 61 9.50 -3.08 8.52
CA TRP A 61 10.18 -4.14 7.76
C TRP A 61 11.63 -4.31 8.21
N PHE A 62 12.35 -3.20 8.36
CA PHE A 62 13.73 -3.20 8.84
C PHE A 62 13.86 -3.76 10.26
N PHE A 63 12.95 -3.42 11.19
CA PHE A 63 12.99 -3.93 12.57
C PHE A 63 12.75 -5.43 12.65
N GLU A 64 11.92 -5.98 11.77
CA GLU A 64 11.57 -7.40 11.75
C GLU A 64 12.57 -8.25 10.96
N THR A 65 13.11 -7.73 9.85
CA THR A 65 13.95 -8.52 8.94
C THR A 65 15.45 -8.18 9.03
N GLY A 66 15.81 -7.11 9.75
CA GLY A 66 17.18 -6.61 9.84
C GLY A 66 17.67 -5.86 8.60
N SER A 67 16.89 -5.74 7.54
CA SER A 67 17.25 -5.06 6.30
C SER A 67 16.09 -4.23 5.73
N PHE A 68 16.42 -3.18 4.96
CA PHE A 68 15.39 -2.46 4.23
C PHE A 68 14.83 -3.33 3.08
N PRO A 69 13.55 -3.10 2.71
CA PRO A 69 12.94 -3.86 1.63
C PRO A 69 13.69 -3.64 0.30
N LYS A 70 13.85 -4.72 -0.47
CA LYS A 70 14.49 -4.69 -1.80
C LYS A 70 13.50 -4.37 -2.92
N LEU A 71 12.21 -4.66 -2.67
CA LEU A 71 11.11 -4.41 -3.58
C LEU A 71 10.16 -3.35 -2.99
N PHE A 72 9.06 -3.06 -3.67
CA PHE A 72 8.02 -2.21 -3.11
C PHE A 72 7.33 -2.91 -1.95
N LEU A 73 7.03 -2.17 -0.88
CA LEU A 73 6.15 -2.67 0.18
C LEU A 73 4.71 -2.26 -0.10
N ASP A 74 3.82 -3.23 -0.03
CA ASP A 74 2.38 -3.06 -0.17
C ASP A 74 1.67 -3.44 1.14
N HIS A 75 0.56 -2.77 1.43
CA HIS A 75 -0.32 -3.07 2.56
C HIS A 75 -1.41 -4.02 2.07
N ILE A 76 -1.44 -5.24 2.61
CA ILE A 76 -2.33 -6.33 2.17
C ILE A 76 -3.80 -5.91 2.26
N ASP A 77 -4.17 -5.20 3.33
CA ASP A 77 -5.53 -4.67 3.54
C ASP A 77 -5.82 -3.35 2.81
N GLY A 78 -4.84 -2.78 2.10
CA GLY A 78 -4.92 -1.47 1.44
C GLY A 78 -4.92 -0.27 2.40
N ASN A 79 -4.91 -0.48 3.72
CA ASN A 79 -4.85 0.57 4.73
C ASN A 79 -3.40 0.99 5.01
N LYS A 80 -3.00 2.11 4.45
CA LYS A 80 -1.63 2.66 4.51
C LYS A 80 -1.17 3.08 5.91
N SER A 81 -2.06 3.15 6.88
CA SER A 81 -1.74 3.43 8.27
C SER A 81 -1.56 2.17 9.11
N ASN A 82 -2.00 1.01 8.63
CA ASN A 82 -1.82 -0.27 9.29
C ASN A 82 -0.44 -0.86 8.96
N ASN A 83 0.55 -0.52 9.78
CA ASN A 83 1.94 -0.93 9.58
C ASN A 83 2.32 -2.21 10.36
N HIS A 84 1.36 -3.05 10.77
CA HIS A 84 1.69 -4.37 11.29
C HIS A 84 2.52 -5.15 10.27
N PHE A 85 3.59 -5.81 10.71
CA PHE A 85 4.47 -6.56 9.81
C PHE A 85 3.70 -7.63 9.01
N SER A 86 2.75 -8.32 9.65
CA SER A 86 1.88 -9.31 8.99
C SER A 86 0.98 -8.73 7.89
N ASN A 87 0.79 -7.40 7.88
CA ASN A 87 0.03 -6.68 6.84
C ASN A 87 0.92 -6.13 5.72
N LEU A 88 2.25 -6.34 5.82
CA LEU A 88 3.21 -5.85 4.83
C LEU A 88 3.75 -7.01 3.99
N ARG A 89 3.89 -6.77 2.69
CA ARG A 89 4.52 -7.71 1.77
C ARG A 89 5.39 -7.00 0.76
N GLU A 90 6.49 -7.63 0.37
CA GLU A 90 7.26 -7.18 -0.78
C GLU A 90 6.55 -7.58 -2.08
N VAL A 91 6.42 -6.63 -2.98
CA VAL A 91 5.77 -6.82 -4.29
C VAL A 91 6.63 -6.25 -5.40
N THR A 92 6.61 -6.90 -6.55
CA THR A 92 7.19 -6.35 -7.78
C THR A 92 6.38 -5.15 -8.27
N THR A 93 6.96 -4.32 -9.13
CA THR A 93 6.24 -3.21 -9.80
C THR A 93 4.96 -3.69 -10.48
N LYS A 94 5.00 -4.88 -11.09
CA LYS A 94 3.85 -5.49 -11.76
C LYS A 94 2.72 -5.77 -10.76
N GLN A 95 3.02 -6.51 -9.70
CA GLN A 95 2.07 -6.83 -8.63
C GLN A 95 1.50 -5.57 -7.97
N ASN A 96 2.36 -4.58 -7.67
CA ASN A 96 1.91 -3.32 -7.08
C ASN A 96 0.92 -2.56 -8.00
N ASN A 97 1.12 -2.59 -9.31
CA ASN A 97 0.20 -1.99 -10.27
C ASN A 97 -1.13 -2.75 -10.36
N GLU A 98 -1.09 -4.08 -10.29
CA GLU A 98 -2.28 -4.95 -10.28
C GLU A 98 -3.15 -4.70 -9.04
N HIS A 99 -2.50 -4.45 -7.88
CA HIS A 99 -3.17 -4.10 -6.61
C HIS A 99 -3.72 -2.67 -6.52
N ARG A 100 -3.34 -1.78 -7.45
CA ARG A 100 -3.88 -0.41 -7.41
C ARG A 100 -5.40 -0.43 -7.41
N GLY A 101 -5.99 0.24 -6.42
CA GLY A 101 -7.42 0.50 -6.35
C GLY A 101 -7.94 1.31 -7.56
N LYS A 102 -9.23 1.60 -7.58
CA LYS A 102 -9.86 2.46 -8.59
C LYS A 102 -9.13 3.81 -8.68
N GLN A 103 -8.97 4.33 -9.89
CA GLN A 103 -8.37 5.65 -10.10
C GLN A 103 -9.31 6.75 -9.56
N LYS A 104 -8.73 7.88 -9.13
CA LYS A 104 -9.51 9.01 -8.58
C LYS A 104 -10.53 9.59 -9.56
N ASN A 105 -10.27 9.50 -10.86
CA ASN A 105 -11.14 9.96 -11.95
C ASN A 105 -12.11 8.88 -12.44
N ASN A 106 -12.24 7.77 -11.73
CA ASN A 106 -13.19 6.73 -12.07
C ASN A 106 -14.62 7.18 -11.76
N SER A 107 -15.39 7.48 -12.80
CA SER A 107 -16.77 7.97 -12.72
C SER A 107 -17.79 6.87 -12.42
N THR A 108 -17.45 5.60 -12.64
CA THR A 108 -18.37 4.46 -12.43
C THR A 108 -18.36 3.94 -10.99
N GLY A 109 -17.32 4.28 -10.20
CA GLY A 109 -17.13 3.77 -8.86
C GLY A 109 -16.50 2.36 -8.78
N TYR A 110 -16.33 1.67 -9.91
CA TYR A 110 -15.82 0.29 -9.97
C TYR A 110 -14.48 0.20 -10.69
N LYS A 111 -13.55 -0.59 -10.16
CA LYS A 111 -12.23 -0.83 -10.77
C LYS A 111 -12.40 -1.53 -12.13
N GLY A 112 -11.66 -1.07 -13.14
CA GLY A 112 -11.67 -1.68 -14.48
C GLY A 112 -12.96 -1.48 -15.28
N VAL A 113 -13.91 -0.67 -14.78
CA VAL A 113 -15.17 -0.36 -15.47
C VAL A 113 -15.17 1.08 -15.93
N THR A 114 -15.54 1.32 -17.18
CA THR A 114 -15.68 2.64 -17.80
C THR A 114 -17.03 2.76 -18.50
N PHE A 115 -17.61 3.96 -18.51
CA PHE A 115 -18.84 4.23 -19.25
C PHE A 115 -18.50 4.67 -20.68
N ASN A 116 -18.99 3.93 -21.65
CA ASN A 116 -18.87 4.25 -23.08
C ASN A 116 -20.08 5.07 -23.53
N LYS A 117 -19.88 6.36 -23.69
CA LYS A 117 -20.96 7.29 -24.09
C LYS A 117 -21.59 6.96 -25.45
N ARG A 118 -20.81 6.45 -26.41
CA ARG A 118 -21.28 6.14 -27.74
C ARG A 118 -22.25 4.95 -27.75
N LEU A 119 -21.94 3.95 -26.92
CA LEU A 119 -22.76 2.74 -26.79
C LEU A 119 -23.85 2.88 -25.73
N ASN A 120 -23.77 3.94 -24.90
CA ASN A 120 -24.59 4.11 -23.70
C ASN A 120 -24.53 2.89 -22.76
N LYS A 121 -23.34 2.27 -22.63
CA LYS A 121 -23.12 1.03 -21.89
C LYS A 121 -21.82 1.08 -21.10
N PHE A 122 -21.65 0.15 -20.17
CA PHE A 122 -20.45 -0.01 -19.35
C PHE A 122 -19.53 -1.05 -19.98
N VAL A 123 -18.22 -0.73 -19.99
CA VAL A 123 -17.17 -1.60 -20.53
C VAL A 123 -16.31 -2.07 -19.39
N ALA A 124 -16.16 -3.39 -19.22
CA ALA A 124 -15.20 -3.99 -18.30
C ALA A 124 -13.91 -4.36 -19.03
N GLN A 125 -12.78 -4.01 -18.43
CA GLN A 125 -11.46 -4.38 -18.94
C GLN A 125 -10.48 -4.59 -17.77
N ILE A 126 -9.52 -5.50 -17.95
CA ILE A 126 -8.48 -5.79 -16.99
C ILE A 126 -7.10 -5.69 -17.64
N GLN A 127 -6.14 -5.15 -16.92
CA GLN A 127 -4.75 -5.10 -17.38
C GLN A 127 -3.96 -6.24 -16.75
N HIS A 128 -3.44 -7.14 -17.58
CA HIS A 128 -2.58 -8.24 -17.14
C HIS A 128 -1.41 -8.42 -18.11
N ASN A 129 -0.20 -8.64 -17.58
CA ASN A 129 1.03 -8.82 -18.37
C ASN A 129 1.24 -7.73 -19.43
N TYR A 130 1.04 -6.45 -19.05
CA TYR A 130 1.15 -5.28 -19.96
C TYR A 130 0.14 -5.27 -21.12
N LYS A 131 -0.85 -6.16 -21.11
CA LYS A 131 -1.94 -6.20 -22.11
C LYS A 131 -3.26 -5.85 -21.44
N THR A 132 -4.09 -5.10 -22.15
CA THR A 132 -5.47 -4.84 -21.75
C THR A 132 -6.36 -5.92 -22.34
N ILE A 133 -7.08 -6.64 -21.48
CA ILE A 133 -8.05 -7.67 -21.86
C ILE A 133 -9.42 -7.06 -21.73
N HIS A 134 -10.17 -7.03 -22.82
CA HIS A 134 -11.56 -6.61 -22.85
C HIS A 134 -12.46 -7.74 -22.34
N LEU A 135 -13.27 -7.47 -21.31
CA LEU A 135 -14.09 -8.49 -20.64
C LEU A 135 -15.55 -8.47 -21.08
N GLY A 136 -15.98 -7.42 -21.77
CA GLY A 136 -17.32 -7.28 -22.30
C GLY A 136 -17.92 -5.88 -22.14
N VAL A 137 -19.13 -5.76 -22.67
CA VAL A 137 -19.97 -4.56 -22.61
C VAL A 137 -21.28 -4.94 -21.90
N PHE A 138 -21.70 -4.13 -20.94
CA PHE A 138 -22.77 -4.44 -20.00
C PHE A 138 -23.75 -3.27 -19.89
N ASP A 139 -24.99 -3.55 -19.52
CA ASP A 139 -26.01 -2.53 -19.34
C ASP A 139 -25.82 -1.75 -18.02
N THR A 140 -25.27 -2.38 -17.01
CA THR A 140 -25.02 -1.77 -15.70
C THR A 140 -23.54 -1.80 -15.31
N ALA A 141 -23.13 -0.82 -14.50
CA ALA A 141 -21.78 -0.79 -13.94
C ALA A 141 -21.53 -1.96 -12.96
N LEU A 142 -22.57 -2.44 -12.31
CA LEU A 142 -22.50 -3.58 -11.39
C LEU A 142 -22.17 -4.88 -12.13
N GLU A 143 -22.88 -5.21 -13.21
CA GLU A 143 -22.58 -6.39 -14.04
C GLU A 143 -21.16 -6.36 -14.59
N ALA A 144 -20.74 -5.20 -15.10
CA ALA A 144 -19.36 -4.99 -15.55
C ALA A 144 -18.34 -5.23 -14.44
N SER A 145 -18.64 -4.80 -13.20
CA SER A 145 -17.76 -5.00 -12.06
C SER A 145 -17.70 -6.46 -11.62
N MET A 146 -18.80 -7.17 -11.62
CA MET A 146 -18.84 -8.60 -11.30
C MET A 146 -17.96 -9.39 -12.27
N LYS A 147 -18.02 -9.07 -13.57
CA LYS A 147 -17.17 -9.72 -14.58
C LYS A 147 -15.70 -9.38 -14.40
N TYR A 148 -15.39 -8.14 -14.00
CA TYR A 148 -14.03 -7.75 -13.64
C TYR A 148 -13.50 -8.56 -12.45
N GLU A 149 -14.27 -8.69 -11.37
CA GLU A 149 -13.87 -9.41 -10.16
C GLU A 149 -13.69 -10.90 -10.40
N GLU A 150 -14.59 -11.53 -11.16
CA GLU A 150 -14.46 -12.93 -11.59
C GLU A 150 -13.13 -13.15 -12.32
N CYS A 151 -12.84 -12.32 -13.30
CA CYS A 151 -11.59 -12.40 -14.06
C CYS A 151 -10.37 -12.09 -13.17
N ALA A 152 -10.46 -11.10 -12.28
CA ALA A 152 -9.37 -10.73 -11.40
C ALA A 152 -8.97 -11.89 -10.46
N LYS A 153 -9.94 -12.63 -9.91
CA LYS A 153 -9.72 -13.83 -9.09
C LYS A 153 -9.01 -14.95 -9.86
N SER A 154 -9.27 -15.10 -11.15
CA SER A 154 -8.64 -16.13 -11.98
C SER A 154 -7.24 -15.74 -12.46
N VAL A 155 -7.00 -14.44 -12.65
CA VAL A 155 -5.77 -13.91 -13.27
C VAL A 155 -4.73 -13.50 -12.24
N PHE A 156 -5.15 -13.03 -11.06
CA PHE A 156 -4.26 -12.60 -10.00
C PHE A 156 -4.23 -13.62 -8.86
N SER A 157 -3.09 -14.24 -8.61
CA SER A 157 -2.90 -15.26 -7.57
C SER A 157 -3.10 -14.76 -6.13
N HIS A 158 -3.40 -13.50 -5.94
CA HIS A 158 -3.47 -12.81 -4.65
C HIS A 158 -4.74 -11.95 -4.51
N TYR A 159 -5.74 -12.22 -5.30
CA TYR A 159 -7.02 -11.50 -5.28
C TYR A 159 -8.00 -12.10 -4.28
#